data_e17870e95bf4f09508d34c747e49b209
#
_entry.id   e17870e95bf4f09508d34c747e49b209
#
_cell.length_a   1.000
_cell.length_b   1.000
_cell.length_c   1.000
_cell.angle_alpha   90.00
_cell.angle_beta   90.00
_cell.angle_gamma   90.00
#
_symmetry.space_group_name_H-M   'P 1'
#
loop_
_entity.id
_entity.type
_entity.pdbx_description
1 polymer ?
#
loop_
_entity_poly.entity_id
_entity_poly.type
_entity_poly.pdbx_seq_one_letter_code
_entity_poly.pdbx_strand_id
1 'polypeptide(L)'
;MTMLRSLAKIVSIFLFITLSSSIGNQLNAQDGKALFSQNCASCHAVNKNLTGPALAGVEDRWSEKKNLYAWIKNSAAYLKTGDPYATKLYNDYNKTAMNLFPSLTDQDIDAILAYIKTVPAVGAAPVAGAAAEAPKEDSDSTLIFGLLTLILAVVSIILLQVNSNLKKLSDDKSNIPGSNPVPFYRNKAYIAFIAIILFIIGGYMTTKGAMDLGRSKDYQPEQPIYYSHTVHAGVNQINCQYCHTGTYQGKQATLPSVNVCMNCHMAINEYNGAPLVRENGDVVDGTAEIKKLYKYAGFTEGQPWDPANAKPIEWLRIHNLPDHVYFNHAQHVNAGQVACQQCHGEIQKMGEVKQFSDLSMGWCVNCHRNTEVQFKDNGFYSIYEKFHADLKSGKIDSTKGITVEKIGGTECQKCHY
;
A
#
# COMPACT_ATOMS: atom_id res chain seq x y z
N MET A 1 57.11 -24.20 -28.96
CA MET A 1 55.97 -23.26 -28.97
C MET A 1 54.60 -23.93 -28.88
N THR A 2 54.44 -25.17 -29.27
CA THR A 2 53.16 -25.90 -29.25
C THR A 2 52.72 -26.37 -27.86
N MET A 3 53.65 -26.74 -26.98
CA MET A 3 53.32 -27.23 -25.62
C MET A 3 52.75 -26.12 -24.68
N LEU A 4 53.25 -24.88 -24.80
CA LEU A 4 52.75 -23.75 -23.99
C LEU A 4 51.30 -23.33 -24.35
N ARG A 5 50.94 -23.47 -25.65
CA ARG A 5 49.57 -23.17 -26.11
C ARG A 5 48.56 -24.23 -25.65
N SER A 6 48.95 -25.49 -25.49
CA SER A 6 48.09 -26.54 -24.92
C SER A 6 47.84 -26.36 -23.43
N LEU A 7 48.86 -25.97 -22.66
CA LEU A 7 48.74 -25.74 -21.21
C LEU A 7 47.80 -24.54 -20.93
N ALA A 8 47.93 -23.47 -21.69
CA ALA A 8 47.06 -22.28 -21.57
C ALA A 8 45.58 -22.62 -21.85
N LYS A 9 45.29 -23.50 -22.82
CA LYS A 9 43.90 -23.92 -23.09
C LYS A 9 43.32 -24.78 -21.98
N ILE A 10 44.11 -25.67 -21.38
CA ILE A 10 43.69 -26.54 -20.27
C ILE A 10 43.41 -25.69 -19.02
N VAL A 11 44.25 -24.71 -18.70
CA VAL A 11 44.05 -23.78 -17.57
C VAL A 11 42.81 -22.90 -17.77
N SER A 12 42.56 -22.42 -19.00
CA SER A 12 41.35 -21.67 -19.33
C SER A 12 40.06 -22.49 -19.17
N ILE A 13 40.07 -23.75 -19.57
CA ILE A 13 38.91 -24.65 -19.43
C ILE A 13 38.67 -24.98 -17.93
N PHE A 14 39.72 -25.21 -17.15
CA PHE A 14 39.59 -25.44 -15.70
C PHE A 14 39.06 -24.18 -14.97
N LEU A 15 39.52 -22.98 -15.35
CA LEU A 15 39.04 -21.72 -14.78
C LEU A 15 37.56 -21.45 -15.13
N PHE A 16 37.14 -21.86 -16.32
CA PHE A 16 35.75 -21.73 -16.74
C PHE A 16 34.80 -22.69 -16.02
N ILE A 17 35.26 -23.92 -15.73
CA ILE A 17 34.47 -24.92 -14.99
C ILE A 17 34.35 -24.57 -13.51
N THR A 18 35.38 -23.99 -12.88
CA THR A 18 35.30 -23.55 -11.48
C THR A 18 34.46 -22.27 -11.28
N LEU A 19 34.36 -21.40 -12.30
CA LEU A 19 33.51 -20.20 -12.26
C LEU A 19 32.03 -20.52 -12.44
N SER A 20 31.71 -21.63 -13.16
CA SER A 20 30.32 -22.04 -13.39
C SER A 20 29.67 -22.70 -12.17
N SER A 21 30.42 -23.20 -11.22
CA SER A 21 29.90 -23.88 -10.02
C SER A 21 29.53 -22.92 -8.89
N SER A 22 29.91 -21.62 -8.95
CA SER A 22 29.64 -20.64 -7.90
C SER A 22 28.33 -19.84 -8.13
N ILE A 23 27.73 -19.97 -9.31
CA ILE A 23 26.53 -19.20 -9.67
C ILE A 23 25.22 -19.92 -9.27
N GLY A 24 25.29 -21.24 -8.98
CA GLY A 24 24.10 -22.06 -8.71
C GLY A 24 23.40 -21.82 -7.38
N ASN A 25 24.07 -21.26 -6.37
CA ASN A 25 23.52 -21.20 -5.01
C ASN A 25 22.84 -19.86 -4.64
N GLN A 26 22.99 -18.81 -5.43
CA GLN A 26 22.30 -17.53 -5.15
C GLN A 26 20.93 -17.40 -5.80
N LEU A 27 20.65 -18.11 -6.89
CA LEU A 27 19.36 -18.11 -7.56
C LEU A 27 18.26 -18.79 -6.72
N ASN A 28 18.58 -19.82 -5.94
CA ASN A 28 17.62 -20.59 -5.18
C ASN A 28 17.01 -19.84 -3.97
N ALA A 29 17.74 -18.93 -3.33
CA ALA A 29 17.21 -18.21 -2.16
C ALA A 29 16.22 -17.10 -2.55
N GLN A 30 16.38 -16.52 -3.74
CA GLN A 30 15.49 -15.49 -4.26
C GLN A 30 14.18 -16.12 -4.76
N ASP A 31 14.25 -17.28 -5.39
CA ASP A 31 13.10 -18.05 -5.82
C ASP A 31 12.28 -18.55 -4.62
N GLY A 32 12.91 -18.96 -3.53
CA GLY A 32 12.24 -19.42 -2.31
C GLY A 32 11.41 -18.35 -1.64
N LYS A 33 11.87 -17.10 -1.59
CA LYS A 33 11.08 -15.96 -1.06
C LYS A 33 9.87 -15.67 -1.93
N ALA A 34 10.03 -15.67 -3.24
CA ALA A 34 8.93 -15.46 -4.18
C ALA A 34 7.90 -16.59 -4.08
N LEU A 35 8.33 -17.83 -4.07
CA LEU A 35 7.47 -19.00 -3.91
C LEU A 35 6.71 -18.99 -2.57
N PHE A 36 7.39 -18.64 -1.46
CA PHE A 36 6.75 -18.48 -0.16
C PHE A 36 5.68 -17.40 -0.18
N SER A 37 5.98 -16.21 -0.74
CA SER A 37 5.04 -15.09 -0.81
C SER A 37 3.81 -15.41 -1.64
N GLN A 38 3.98 -16.16 -2.73
CA GLN A 38 2.89 -16.53 -3.63
C GLN A 38 2.00 -17.65 -3.07
N ASN A 39 2.57 -18.62 -2.38
CA ASN A 39 1.85 -19.85 -2.03
C ASN A 39 1.56 -19.99 -0.53
N CYS A 40 2.39 -19.44 0.36
CA CYS A 40 2.35 -19.74 1.79
C CYS A 40 1.97 -18.54 2.67
N ALA A 41 2.38 -17.32 2.29
CA ALA A 41 2.30 -16.12 3.12
C ALA A 41 0.87 -15.66 3.43
N SER A 42 -0.14 -16.13 2.69
CA SER A 42 -1.55 -15.82 2.94
C SER A 42 -2.08 -16.46 4.23
N CYS A 43 -1.57 -17.65 4.56
CA CYS A 43 -2.05 -18.41 5.71
C CYS A 43 -0.96 -18.60 6.77
N HIS A 44 0.30 -18.46 6.41
CA HIS A 44 1.45 -18.70 7.28
C HIS A 44 2.39 -17.51 7.36
N ALA A 45 2.89 -17.23 8.56
CA ALA A 45 4.08 -16.40 8.74
C ALA A 45 5.23 -17.27 9.31
N VAL A 46 6.48 -16.80 9.14
CA VAL A 46 7.61 -17.57 9.64
C VAL A 46 7.61 -17.62 11.17
N ASN A 47 7.42 -16.47 11.84
CA ASN A 47 7.64 -16.36 13.28
C ASN A 47 6.35 -16.16 14.11
N LYS A 48 5.17 -16.20 13.50
CA LYS A 48 3.89 -16.05 14.20
C LYS A 48 2.82 -16.93 13.60
N ASN A 49 1.87 -17.36 14.45
CA ASN A 49 0.67 -18.04 13.98
C ASN A 49 -0.25 -17.03 13.28
N LEU A 50 -0.79 -17.43 12.14
CA LEU A 50 -1.86 -16.73 11.41
C LEU A 50 -3.07 -17.69 11.32
N THR A 51 -3.68 -17.80 10.15
CA THR A 51 -4.68 -18.84 9.85
C THR A 51 -4.10 -20.24 10.02
N GLY A 52 -2.83 -20.41 9.66
CA GLY A 52 -2.02 -21.59 9.89
C GLY A 52 -0.89 -21.35 10.92
N PRO A 53 -0.18 -22.41 11.31
CA PRO A 53 0.94 -22.33 12.26
C PRO A 53 2.11 -21.50 11.75
N ALA A 54 2.90 -20.95 12.67
CA ALA A 54 4.20 -20.38 12.38
C ALA A 54 5.11 -21.43 11.74
N LEU A 55 5.88 -21.05 10.74
CA LEU A 55 6.71 -21.99 9.98
C LEU A 55 8.18 -22.06 10.44
N ALA A 56 8.62 -21.22 11.38
CA ALA A 56 9.94 -21.38 11.99
C ALA A 56 10.10 -22.77 12.56
N GLY A 57 11.18 -23.48 12.20
CA GLY A 57 11.45 -24.85 12.64
C GLY A 57 10.42 -25.89 12.16
N VAL A 58 9.74 -25.64 11.05
CA VAL A 58 8.71 -26.55 10.54
C VAL A 58 9.24 -27.94 10.21
N GLU A 59 10.47 -28.03 9.70
CA GLU A 59 11.08 -29.32 9.34
C GLU A 59 11.30 -30.21 10.56
N ASP A 60 11.65 -29.65 11.72
CA ASP A 60 11.93 -30.38 12.95
C ASP A 60 10.67 -30.96 13.61
N ARG A 61 9.49 -30.49 13.19
CA ARG A 61 8.19 -30.95 13.72
C ARG A 61 7.64 -32.18 13.02
N TRP A 62 8.19 -32.52 11.86
CA TRP A 62 7.78 -33.70 11.10
C TRP A 62 8.76 -34.84 11.27
N SER A 63 8.25 -36.06 11.40
CA SER A 63 9.09 -37.26 11.60
C SER A 63 10.07 -37.50 10.44
N GLU A 64 9.62 -37.19 9.22
CA GLU A 64 10.43 -37.31 8.01
C GLU A 64 10.09 -36.18 7.04
N LYS A 65 11.10 -35.70 6.31
CA LYS A 65 10.95 -34.64 5.33
C LYS A 65 9.92 -34.97 4.23
N LYS A 66 9.89 -36.23 3.80
CA LYS A 66 8.91 -36.68 2.80
C LYS A 66 7.45 -36.51 3.26
N ASN A 67 7.19 -36.62 4.56
CA ASN A 67 5.86 -36.46 5.15
C ASN A 67 5.42 -35.00 5.09
N LEU A 68 6.33 -34.07 5.40
CA LEU A 68 6.10 -32.65 5.22
C LEU A 68 5.82 -32.29 3.74
N TYR A 69 6.51 -32.88 2.79
CA TYR A 69 6.29 -32.65 1.37
C TYR A 69 4.93 -33.16 0.91
N ALA A 70 4.58 -34.39 1.33
CA ALA A 70 3.27 -34.95 1.04
C ALA A 70 2.13 -34.11 1.63
N TRP A 71 2.31 -33.61 2.86
CA TRP A 71 1.40 -32.67 3.50
C TRP A 71 1.25 -31.37 2.72
N ILE A 72 2.35 -30.73 2.33
CA ILE A 72 2.34 -29.48 1.56
C ILE A 72 1.62 -29.68 0.23
N LYS A 73 1.91 -30.75 -0.50
CA LYS A 73 1.34 -31.02 -1.83
C LYS A 73 -0.15 -31.34 -1.74
N ASN A 74 -0.56 -32.15 -0.75
CA ASN A 74 -1.97 -32.53 -0.58
C ASN A 74 -2.28 -32.93 0.87
N SER A 75 -2.57 -31.94 1.70
CA SER A 75 -2.91 -32.14 3.11
C SER A 75 -4.14 -33.05 3.33
N ALA A 76 -5.17 -32.91 2.47
CA ALA A 76 -6.39 -33.70 2.58
C ALA A 76 -6.14 -35.19 2.29
N ALA A 77 -5.31 -35.52 1.31
CA ALA A 77 -4.89 -36.90 1.05
C ALA A 77 -3.99 -37.44 2.16
N TYR A 78 -3.07 -36.60 2.66
CA TYR A 78 -2.15 -37.02 3.73
C TYR A 78 -2.88 -37.28 5.06
N LEU A 79 -3.93 -36.54 5.40
CA LEU A 79 -4.77 -36.80 6.59
C LEU A 79 -5.37 -38.19 6.58
N LYS A 80 -5.68 -38.75 5.40
CA LYS A 80 -6.23 -40.13 5.29
C LYS A 80 -5.24 -41.22 5.71
N THR A 81 -3.94 -40.91 5.82
CA THR A 81 -2.93 -41.85 6.32
C THR A 81 -3.03 -42.07 7.82
N GLY A 82 -3.77 -41.21 8.54
CA GLY A 82 -3.89 -41.28 9.99
C GLY A 82 -2.67 -40.79 10.74
N ASP A 83 -1.77 -40.04 10.13
CA ASP A 83 -0.58 -39.48 10.80
C ASP A 83 -1.00 -38.68 12.04
N PRO A 84 -0.45 -39.02 13.24
CA PRO A 84 -0.88 -38.38 14.49
C PRO A 84 -0.59 -36.88 14.55
N TYR A 85 0.54 -36.43 14.00
CA TYR A 85 0.92 -35.03 14.00
C TYR A 85 0.02 -34.22 13.05
N ALA A 86 -0.18 -34.72 11.83
CA ALA A 86 -1.05 -34.09 10.87
C ALA A 86 -2.50 -33.98 11.36
N THR A 87 -3.01 -35.07 12.01
CA THR A 87 -4.35 -35.09 12.58
C THR A 87 -4.48 -34.10 13.73
N LYS A 88 -3.49 -34.05 14.62
CA LYS A 88 -3.46 -33.04 15.70
C LYS A 88 -3.45 -31.62 15.15
N LEU A 89 -2.54 -31.34 14.20
CA LEU A 89 -2.42 -30.04 13.58
C LEU A 89 -3.74 -29.57 12.93
N TYR A 90 -4.40 -30.46 12.21
CA TYR A 90 -5.69 -30.20 11.59
C TYR A 90 -6.77 -29.84 12.63
N ASN A 91 -6.83 -30.56 13.75
CA ASN A 91 -7.79 -30.30 14.83
C ASN A 91 -7.46 -28.99 15.57
N ASP A 92 -6.18 -28.71 15.86
CA ASP A 92 -5.73 -27.50 16.57
C ASP A 92 -6.06 -26.21 15.77
N TYR A 93 -6.19 -26.32 14.44
CA TYR A 93 -6.53 -25.19 13.55
C TYR A 93 -7.97 -25.28 13.01
N ASN A 94 -8.92 -25.68 13.87
CA ASN A 94 -10.37 -25.71 13.61
C ASN A 94 -10.76 -26.49 12.36
N LYS A 95 -10.03 -27.56 12.06
CA LYS A 95 -10.24 -28.40 10.87
C LYS A 95 -10.15 -27.61 9.56
N THR A 96 -9.42 -26.49 9.56
CA THR A 96 -9.17 -25.71 8.36
C THR A 96 -8.27 -26.51 7.42
N ALA A 97 -8.77 -26.81 6.22
CA ALA A 97 -7.99 -27.51 5.21
C ALA A 97 -6.96 -26.57 4.60
N MET A 98 -5.70 -27.03 4.51
CA MET A 98 -4.66 -26.33 3.76
C MET A 98 -4.91 -26.48 2.25
N ASN A 99 -4.66 -25.45 1.47
CA ASN A 99 -4.77 -25.50 0.01
C ASN A 99 -3.87 -26.60 -0.58
N LEU A 100 -4.26 -27.08 -1.75
CA LEU A 100 -3.50 -28.08 -2.50
C LEU A 100 -2.46 -27.39 -3.37
N PHE A 101 -1.22 -27.89 -3.36
CA PHE A 101 -0.12 -27.36 -4.18
C PHE A 101 0.50 -28.46 -5.07
N PRO A 102 -0.29 -29.08 -5.98
CA PRO A 102 0.19 -30.21 -6.78
C PRO A 102 1.29 -29.81 -7.79
N SER A 103 1.38 -28.53 -8.12
CA SER A 103 2.38 -27.99 -9.07
C SER A 103 3.74 -27.72 -8.43
N LEU A 104 3.84 -27.67 -7.09
CA LEU A 104 5.12 -27.46 -6.42
C LEU A 104 5.98 -28.70 -6.53
N THR A 105 7.18 -28.56 -7.09
CA THR A 105 8.20 -29.61 -7.11
C THR A 105 8.87 -29.74 -5.73
N ASP A 106 9.58 -30.84 -5.49
CA ASP A 106 10.35 -30.97 -4.24
C ASP A 106 11.43 -29.90 -4.12
N GLN A 107 12.00 -29.46 -5.25
CA GLN A 107 12.97 -28.37 -5.29
C GLN A 107 12.35 -27.02 -4.91
N ASP A 108 11.13 -26.75 -5.34
CA ASP A 108 10.40 -25.52 -4.94
C ASP A 108 10.14 -25.51 -3.44
N ILE A 109 9.75 -26.65 -2.88
CA ILE A 109 9.53 -26.79 -1.44
C ILE A 109 10.86 -26.63 -0.68
N ASP A 110 11.95 -27.18 -1.18
CA ASP A 110 13.27 -26.98 -0.60
C ASP A 110 13.69 -25.52 -0.61
N ALA A 111 13.44 -24.80 -1.70
CA ALA A 111 13.73 -23.37 -1.79
C ALA A 111 12.88 -22.56 -0.79
N ILE A 112 11.60 -22.90 -0.63
CA ILE A 112 10.73 -22.27 0.38
C ILE A 112 11.26 -22.55 1.79
N LEU A 113 11.63 -23.77 2.12
CA LEU A 113 12.15 -24.15 3.44
C LEU A 113 13.50 -23.49 3.72
N ALA A 114 14.35 -23.38 2.71
CA ALA A 114 15.61 -22.64 2.80
C ALA A 114 15.36 -21.17 3.11
N TYR A 115 14.41 -20.53 2.43
CA TYR A 115 14.01 -19.14 2.72
C TYR A 115 13.50 -18.99 4.16
N ILE A 116 12.62 -19.88 4.64
CA ILE A 116 12.09 -19.85 6.02
C ILE A 116 13.24 -19.84 7.04
N LYS A 117 14.31 -20.58 6.82
CA LYS A 117 15.51 -20.60 7.69
C LYS A 117 16.30 -19.29 7.68
N THR A 118 16.23 -18.51 6.61
CA THR A 118 16.93 -17.21 6.52
C THR A 118 16.22 -16.10 7.28
N VAL A 119 14.93 -16.27 7.61
CA VAL A 119 14.15 -15.28 8.35
C VAL A 119 14.54 -15.33 9.83
N PRO A 120 15.14 -14.27 10.41
CA PRO A 120 15.55 -14.27 11.80
C PRO A 120 14.36 -14.53 12.74
N ALA A 121 14.56 -15.31 13.77
CA ALA A 121 13.60 -15.43 14.87
C ALA A 121 13.40 -14.04 15.48
N VAL A 122 12.16 -13.58 15.63
CA VAL A 122 11.84 -12.24 16.15
C VAL A 122 12.23 -12.16 17.61
N GLY A 123 13.46 -11.75 17.87
CA GLY A 123 13.81 -10.97 19.04
C GLY A 123 13.79 -9.53 18.58
N ALA A 124 12.83 -8.78 19.09
CA ALA A 124 12.65 -7.35 19.00
C ALA A 124 13.72 -6.56 18.21
N ALA A 125 13.56 -6.46 16.89
CA ALA A 125 14.12 -5.35 16.14
C ALA A 125 13.00 -4.34 15.90
N PRO A 126 13.21 -3.05 16.19
CA PRO A 126 12.21 -2.04 15.90
C PRO A 126 11.93 -2.08 14.41
N VAL A 127 10.67 -2.12 14.04
CA VAL A 127 10.21 -1.80 12.70
C VAL A 127 10.69 -0.38 12.44
N ALA A 128 11.84 -0.25 11.76
CA ALA A 128 12.27 1.00 11.18
C ALA A 128 11.35 1.26 9.99
N GLY A 129 10.30 1.93 10.29
CA GLY A 129 9.19 2.26 9.44
C GLY A 129 8.17 2.97 10.31
N ALA A 130 8.66 3.93 11.14
CA ALA A 130 7.80 5.02 11.50
C ALA A 130 7.35 5.59 10.15
N ALA A 131 6.12 5.26 9.75
CA ALA A 131 5.41 6.07 8.81
C ALA A 131 5.64 7.49 9.29
N ALA A 132 6.40 8.28 8.52
CA ALA A 132 6.28 9.70 8.63
C ALA A 132 4.79 9.93 8.47
N GLU A 133 4.12 10.25 9.57
CA GLU A 133 2.74 10.74 9.52
C GLU A 133 2.79 11.80 8.44
N ALA A 134 2.06 11.57 7.36
CA ALA A 134 1.73 12.65 6.46
C ALA A 134 1.24 13.76 7.39
N PRO A 135 1.77 14.99 7.28
CA PRO A 135 1.37 16.06 8.17
C PRO A 135 -0.15 16.02 8.18
N LYS A 136 -0.74 15.67 9.32
CA LYS A 136 -2.14 15.90 9.56
C LYS A 136 -2.31 17.37 9.25
N GLU A 137 -3.03 17.70 8.20
CA GLU A 137 -3.61 19.03 8.08
C GLU A 137 -4.39 19.18 9.39
N ASP A 138 -3.84 19.98 10.30
CA ASP A 138 -4.50 20.31 11.54
C ASP A 138 -5.79 21.05 11.16
N SER A 139 -6.88 20.31 11.03
CA SER A 139 -8.22 20.89 10.84
C SER A 139 -8.54 21.86 11.97
N ASP A 140 -7.97 21.63 13.16
CA ASP A 140 -8.11 22.50 14.30
C ASP A 140 -7.40 23.85 14.12
N SER A 141 -6.21 23.88 13.52
CA SER A 141 -5.53 25.16 13.24
C SER A 141 -6.29 26.00 12.22
N THR A 142 -6.85 25.38 11.20
CA THR A 142 -7.66 26.08 10.17
C THR A 142 -8.94 26.67 10.78
N LEU A 143 -9.59 25.94 11.68
CA LEU A 143 -10.77 26.43 12.41
C LEU A 143 -10.41 27.56 13.37
N ILE A 144 -9.30 27.46 14.10
CA ILE A 144 -8.83 28.49 15.03
C ILE A 144 -8.46 29.77 14.27
N PHE A 145 -7.71 29.69 13.16
CA PHE A 145 -7.38 30.84 12.32
C PHE A 145 -8.63 31.43 11.64
N GLY A 146 -9.57 30.61 11.20
CA GLY A 146 -10.85 31.06 10.68
C GLY A 146 -11.69 31.81 11.71
N LEU A 147 -11.76 31.30 12.95
CA LEU A 147 -12.46 31.95 14.04
C LEU A 147 -11.77 33.28 14.46
N LEU A 148 -10.44 33.27 14.54
CA LEU A 148 -9.66 34.47 14.88
C LEU A 148 -9.84 35.56 13.83
N THR A 149 -9.82 35.23 12.54
CA THR A 149 -10.08 36.21 11.45
C THR A 149 -11.47 36.75 11.50
N LEU A 150 -12.48 35.94 11.82
CA LEU A 150 -13.87 36.37 11.97
C LEU A 150 -13.99 37.35 13.15
N ILE A 151 -13.40 37.04 14.30
CA ILE A 151 -13.40 37.92 15.48
C ILE A 151 -12.72 39.26 15.15
N LEU A 152 -11.56 39.25 14.50
CA LEU A 152 -10.88 40.48 14.08
C LEU A 152 -11.71 41.34 13.11
N ALA A 153 -12.41 40.69 12.18
CA ALA A 153 -13.32 41.39 11.25
C ALA A 153 -14.47 42.05 12.00
N VAL A 154 -15.10 41.36 12.94
CA VAL A 154 -16.19 41.91 13.78
C VAL A 154 -15.69 43.10 14.64
N VAL A 155 -14.54 42.93 15.30
CA VAL A 155 -13.90 44.00 16.09
C VAL A 155 -13.59 45.24 15.22
N SER A 156 -13.07 45.02 14.01
CA SER A 156 -12.82 46.09 13.05
C SER A 156 -14.10 46.86 12.67
N ILE A 157 -15.19 46.18 12.42
CA ILE A 157 -16.49 46.77 12.12
C ILE A 157 -17.01 47.61 13.30
N ILE A 158 -16.90 47.06 14.53
CA ILE A 158 -17.29 47.77 15.77
C ILE A 158 -16.45 49.04 15.94
N LEU A 159 -15.12 48.95 15.76
CA LEU A 159 -14.23 50.13 15.88
C LEU A 159 -14.53 51.21 14.84
N LEU A 160 -14.85 50.82 13.61
CA LEU A 160 -15.29 51.77 12.56
C LEU A 160 -16.60 52.45 12.93
N GLN A 161 -17.55 51.74 13.53
CA GLN A 161 -18.82 52.28 13.96
C GLN A 161 -18.66 53.21 15.16
N VAL A 162 -17.82 52.83 16.15
CA VAL A 162 -17.44 53.67 17.30
C VAL A 162 -16.76 54.97 16.82
N ASN A 163 -15.79 54.87 15.89
CA ASN A 163 -15.12 56.04 15.33
C ASN A 163 -16.14 56.98 14.60
N SER A 164 -17.06 56.43 13.84
CA SER A 164 -18.12 57.21 13.19
C SER A 164 -19.03 57.93 14.18
N ASN A 165 -19.41 57.27 15.29
CA ASN A 165 -20.23 57.87 16.34
C ASN A 165 -19.47 58.93 17.13
N LEU A 166 -18.17 58.72 17.43
CA LEU A 166 -17.32 59.70 18.10
C LEU A 166 -17.14 60.94 17.24
N LYS A 167 -16.95 60.78 15.93
CA LYS A 167 -16.86 61.90 15.01
C LYS A 167 -18.13 62.71 15.01
N LYS A 168 -19.32 62.07 14.98
CA LYS A 168 -20.62 62.74 15.08
C LYS A 168 -20.74 63.52 16.37
N LEU A 169 -20.42 62.95 17.53
CA LEU A 169 -20.43 63.62 18.81
C LEU A 169 -19.48 64.83 18.89
N SER A 170 -18.32 64.74 18.21
CA SER A 170 -17.37 65.84 18.07
C SER A 170 -17.92 66.96 17.22
N ASP A 171 -18.55 66.63 16.08
CA ASP A 171 -19.15 67.59 15.14
C ASP A 171 -20.37 68.31 15.78
N ASP A 172 -21.21 67.54 16.50
CA ASP A 172 -22.36 68.10 17.26
C ASP A 172 -21.90 69.09 18.38
N LYS A 173 -20.79 68.78 19.06
CA LYS A 173 -20.24 69.65 20.09
C LYS A 173 -19.57 70.92 19.53
N SER A 174 -19.14 70.88 18.27
CA SER A 174 -18.48 71.98 17.56
C SER A 174 -19.46 72.80 16.74
N ASN A 175 -20.79 72.59 16.82
CA ASN A 175 -21.83 73.19 16.00
C ASN A 175 -21.59 73.15 14.49
N ILE A 176 -20.85 72.14 14.04
CA ILE A 176 -20.64 71.85 12.61
C ILE A 176 -21.88 71.11 12.11
N PRO A 177 -22.57 71.53 11.04
CA PRO A 177 -23.73 70.80 10.51
C PRO A 177 -23.26 69.39 10.04
N GLY A 178 -23.45 68.39 10.91
CA GLY A 178 -23.07 67.03 10.65
C GLY A 178 -23.92 66.40 9.55
N SER A 179 -23.28 65.68 8.64
CA SER A 179 -23.99 64.86 7.65
C SER A 179 -24.71 63.71 8.36
N ASN A 180 -25.97 63.44 8.01
CA ASN A 180 -26.69 62.30 8.54
C ASN A 180 -25.92 61.00 8.32
N PRO A 181 -25.85 60.09 9.31
CA PRO A 181 -25.11 58.86 9.18
C PRO A 181 -25.66 58.01 8.03
N VAL A 182 -24.79 57.70 7.08
CA VAL A 182 -25.19 56.87 5.93
C VAL A 182 -25.35 55.43 6.41
N PRO A 183 -26.53 54.79 6.16
CA PRO A 183 -26.73 53.39 6.53
C PRO A 183 -25.60 52.52 6.01
N PHE A 184 -25.19 51.46 6.77
CA PHE A 184 -24.03 50.64 6.43
C PHE A 184 -24.10 50.06 5.01
N TYR A 185 -25.29 49.68 4.52
CA TYR A 185 -25.54 49.14 3.17
C TYR A 185 -25.41 50.18 2.04
N ARG A 186 -25.31 51.49 2.34
CA ARG A 186 -25.04 52.58 1.41
C ARG A 186 -23.68 53.21 1.59
N ASN A 187 -22.97 52.81 2.62
CA ASN A 187 -21.63 53.31 2.88
C ASN A 187 -20.61 52.63 1.92
N LYS A 188 -20.04 53.46 1.03
CA LYS A 188 -19.09 52.98 0.00
C LYS A 188 -17.90 52.20 0.59
N ALA A 189 -17.44 52.56 1.80
CA ALA A 189 -16.31 51.85 2.45
C ALA A 189 -16.70 50.42 2.87
N TYR A 190 -17.92 50.23 3.44
CA TYR A 190 -18.39 48.90 3.80
C TYR A 190 -18.69 48.04 2.58
N ILE A 191 -19.27 48.64 1.53
CA ILE A 191 -19.53 47.94 0.26
C ILE A 191 -18.20 47.46 -0.36
N ALA A 192 -17.18 48.35 -0.42
CA ALA A 192 -15.87 48.00 -0.94
C ALA A 192 -15.21 46.93 -0.10
N PHE A 193 -15.28 46.97 1.22
CA PHE A 193 -14.71 45.97 2.10
C PHE A 193 -15.37 44.58 1.91
N ILE A 194 -16.71 44.54 1.86
CA ILE A 194 -17.44 43.29 1.58
C ILE A 194 -17.11 42.77 0.18
N ALA A 195 -17.02 43.62 -0.82
CA ALA A 195 -16.66 43.23 -2.17
C ALA A 195 -15.24 42.61 -2.24
N ILE A 196 -14.27 43.19 -1.51
CA ILE A 196 -12.91 42.64 -1.41
C ILE A 196 -12.91 41.26 -0.75
N ILE A 197 -13.66 41.08 0.35
CA ILE A 197 -13.77 39.78 1.01
C ILE A 197 -14.39 38.74 0.05
N LEU A 198 -15.47 39.08 -0.62
CA LEU A 198 -16.11 38.17 -1.57
C LEU A 198 -15.18 37.85 -2.76
N PHE A 199 -14.39 38.82 -3.20
CA PHE A 199 -13.40 38.61 -4.26
C PHE A 199 -12.29 37.67 -3.81
N ILE A 200 -11.79 37.83 -2.57
CA ILE A 200 -10.76 36.92 -2.01
C ILE A 200 -11.33 35.50 -1.84
N ILE A 201 -12.52 35.36 -1.26
CA ILE A 201 -13.18 34.05 -1.09
C ILE A 201 -13.45 33.40 -2.44
N GLY A 202 -14.02 34.16 -3.38
CA GLY A 202 -14.31 33.66 -4.73
C GLY A 202 -13.02 33.25 -5.47
N GLY A 203 -11.98 34.07 -5.37
CA GLY A 203 -10.65 33.76 -5.92
C GLY A 203 -10.04 32.48 -5.32
N TYR A 204 -10.13 32.34 -3.99
CA TYR A 204 -9.67 31.13 -3.31
C TYR A 204 -10.44 29.87 -3.76
N MET A 205 -11.79 29.95 -3.77
CA MET A 205 -12.63 28.82 -4.19
C MET A 205 -12.39 28.44 -5.66
N THR A 206 -12.25 29.43 -6.53
CA THR A 206 -11.98 29.22 -7.96
C THR A 206 -10.59 28.55 -8.15
N THR A 207 -9.58 29.08 -7.46
CA THR A 207 -8.21 28.54 -7.54
C THR A 207 -8.17 27.10 -6.99
N LYS A 208 -8.80 26.87 -5.84
CA LYS A 208 -8.89 25.52 -5.26
C LYS A 208 -9.63 24.57 -6.20
N GLY A 209 -10.78 24.94 -6.71
CA GLY A 209 -11.54 24.13 -7.67
C GLY A 209 -10.75 23.81 -8.95
N ALA A 210 -9.98 24.79 -9.47
CA ALA A 210 -9.11 24.57 -10.62
C ALA A 210 -7.93 23.61 -10.29
N MET A 211 -7.38 23.72 -9.08
CA MET A 211 -6.32 22.81 -8.62
C MET A 211 -6.81 21.39 -8.36
N ASP A 212 -8.06 21.23 -7.93
CA ASP A 212 -8.67 19.93 -7.66
C ASP A 212 -9.22 19.27 -8.93
N LEU A 213 -9.24 19.98 -10.05
CA LEU A 213 -9.69 19.44 -11.34
C LEU A 213 -8.81 18.24 -11.76
N GLY A 214 -9.46 17.11 -12.00
CA GLY A 214 -8.77 15.86 -12.36
C GLY A 214 -8.12 15.09 -11.19
N ARG A 215 -8.28 15.57 -9.95
CA ARG A 215 -7.88 14.83 -8.75
C ARG A 215 -9.06 14.04 -8.22
N SER A 216 -8.78 12.79 -7.85
CA SER A 216 -9.82 11.85 -7.42
C SER A 216 -9.66 11.44 -5.95
N LYS A 217 -9.09 12.33 -5.10
CA LYS A 217 -9.01 12.06 -3.66
C LYS A 217 -10.41 11.79 -3.10
N ASP A 218 -10.51 10.80 -2.23
CA ASP A 218 -11.76 10.31 -1.61
C ASP A 218 -12.77 9.71 -2.62
N TYR A 219 -12.37 9.49 -3.88
CA TYR A 219 -13.21 8.79 -4.85
C TYR A 219 -13.43 7.34 -4.41
N GLN A 220 -14.68 6.97 -4.22
CA GLN A 220 -15.14 5.68 -3.73
C GLN A 220 -16.39 5.24 -4.49
N PRO A 221 -16.22 4.64 -5.68
CA PRO A 221 -17.35 4.14 -6.45
C PRO A 221 -17.89 2.84 -5.81
N GLU A 222 -19.18 2.61 -5.97
CA GLU A 222 -19.78 1.33 -5.62
C GLU A 222 -19.23 0.22 -6.54
N GLN A 223 -18.78 -0.88 -5.94
CA GLN A 223 -18.18 -2.01 -6.65
C GLN A 223 -19.23 -3.11 -6.93
N PRO A 224 -19.04 -3.96 -7.96
CA PRO A 224 -19.95 -5.06 -8.27
C PRO A 224 -20.16 -6.01 -7.09
N ILE A 225 -19.14 -6.19 -6.26
CA ILE A 225 -19.19 -6.94 -5.01
C ILE A 225 -18.62 -6.05 -3.90
N TYR A 226 -19.31 -5.97 -2.76
CA TYR A 226 -18.75 -5.34 -1.57
C TYR A 226 -17.60 -6.20 -1.05
N TYR A 227 -16.36 -5.78 -1.32
CA TYR A 227 -15.16 -6.44 -0.84
C TYR A 227 -14.54 -5.66 0.32
N SER A 228 -14.54 -6.25 1.51
CA SER A 228 -14.02 -5.61 2.71
C SER A 228 -12.54 -5.93 2.93
N HIS A 229 -11.67 -4.95 2.74
CA HIS A 229 -10.26 -5.07 3.14
C HIS A 229 -10.10 -5.16 4.66
N THR A 230 -11.02 -4.56 5.43
CA THR A 230 -11.03 -4.69 6.90
C THR A 230 -11.15 -6.15 7.34
N VAL A 231 -12.03 -6.92 6.69
CA VAL A 231 -12.18 -8.35 7.00
C VAL A 231 -10.94 -9.13 6.54
N HIS A 232 -10.51 -8.95 5.30
CA HIS A 232 -9.45 -9.78 4.72
C HIS A 232 -8.05 -9.39 5.22
N ALA A 233 -7.66 -8.13 5.05
CA ALA A 233 -6.33 -7.66 5.43
C ALA A 233 -6.23 -7.18 6.88
N GLY A 234 -7.33 -6.67 7.45
CA GLY A 234 -7.37 -6.21 8.84
C GLY A 234 -7.51 -7.37 9.82
N VAL A 235 -8.69 -8.00 9.85
CA VAL A 235 -9.02 -9.07 10.82
C VAL A 235 -8.25 -10.35 10.52
N ASN A 236 -8.35 -10.85 9.30
CA ASN A 236 -7.70 -12.10 8.88
C ASN A 236 -6.21 -11.94 8.54
N GLN A 237 -5.67 -10.71 8.48
CA GLN A 237 -4.27 -10.40 8.24
C GLN A 237 -3.69 -11.03 6.95
N ILE A 238 -4.53 -11.20 5.93
CA ILE A 238 -4.09 -11.70 4.62
C ILE A 238 -3.16 -10.66 4.01
N ASN A 239 -1.96 -11.11 3.58
CA ASN A 239 -0.97 -10.23 2.99
C ASN A 239 -1.47 -9.62 1.67
N CYS A 240 -1.23 -8.33 1.47
CA CYS A 240 -1.64 -7.59 0.26
C CYS A 240 -1.16 -8.29 -1.03
N GLN A 241 0.05 -8.82 -1.02
CA GLN A 241 0.68 -9.47 -2.18
C GLN A 241 0.06 -10.82 -2.54
N TYR A 242 -0.73 -11.43 -1.65
CA TYR A 242 -1.46 -12.66 -1.99
C TYR A 242 -2.48 -12.40 -3.11
N CYS A 243 -3.18 -11.27 -3.02
CA CYS A 243 -4.17 -10.86 -4.01
C CYS A 243 -3.58 -9.96 -5.09
N HIS A 244 -2.65 -9.07 -4.72
CA HIS A 244 -2.02 -8.09 -5.61
C HIS A 244 -0.59 -8.49 -5.97
N THR A 245 -0.43 -9.66 -6.58
CA THR A 245 0.89 -10.27 -6.89
C THR A 245 1.75 -9.41 -7.79
N GLY A 246 1.15 -8.65 -8.72
CA GLY A 246 1.86 -7.77 -9.66
C GLY A 246 2.59 -6.61 -9.02
N THR A 247 2.29 -6.25 -7.77
CA THR A 247 2.96 -5.13 -7.08
C THR A 247 4.46 -5.33 -6.90
N TYR A 248 4.90 -6.57 -6.84
CA TYR A 248 6.30 -6.91 -6.56
C TYR A 248 7.13 -7.14 -7.83
N GLN A 249 6.50 -7.53 -8.93
CA GLN A 249 7.19 -7.95 -10.15
C GLN A 249 6.88 -7.07 -11.36
N GLY A 250 5.81 -6.27 -11.30
CA GLY A 250 5.30 -5.56 -12.45
C GLY A 250 5.06 -4.07 -12.24
N LYS A 251 4.73 -3.42 -13.36
CA LYS A 251 4.31 -2.02 -13.37
C LYS A 251 2.99 -1.83 -12.61
N GLN A 252 2.05 -2.76 -12.77
CA GLN A 252 0.70 -2.65 -12.22
C GLN A 252 0.48 -3.66 -11.09
N ALA A 253 -0.24 -3.21 -10.08
CA ALA A 253 -0.77 -4.09 -9.04
C ALA A 253 -1.95 -4.86 -9.66
N THR A 254 -1.76 -6.07 -10.06
CA THR A 254 -2.84 -6.89 -10.63
C THR A 254 -4.03 -6.99 -9.67
N LEU A 255 -5.24 -6.96 -10.23
CA LEU A 255 -6.44 -7.38 -9.51
C LEU A 255 -6.48 -8.90 -9.43
N PRO A 256 -6.86 -9.49 -8.28
CA PRO A 256 -6.94 -10.94 -8.16
C PRO A 256 -8.02 -11.49 -9.10
N SER A 257 -7.70 -12.61 -9.75
CA SER A 257 -8.70 -13.38 -10.48
C SER A 257 -9.68 -14.05 -9.51
N VAL A 258 -10.85 -14.44 -10.00
CA VAL A 258 -11.85 -15.19 -9.22
C VAL A 258 -11.25 -16.44 -8.58
N ASN A 259 -10.28 -17.09 -9.23
CA ASN A 259 -9.57 -18.25 -8.68
C ASN A 259 -8.93 -17.98 -7.32
N VAL A 260 -8.33 -16.79 -7.16
CA VAL A 260 -7.70 -16.40 -5.88
C VAL A 260 -8.76 -16.32 -4.77
N CYS A 261 -9.93 -15.78 -5.07
CA CYS A 261 -11.05 -15.71 -4.13
C CYS A 261 -11.54 -17.11 -3.75
N MET A 262 -11.70 -17.99 -4.76
CA MET A 262 -12.23 -19.33 -4.58
C MET A 262 -11.27 -20.26 -3.82
N ASN A 263 -9.97 -19.94 -3.71
CA ASN A 263 -9.06 -20.68 -2.83
C ASN A 263 -9.59 -20.81 -1.38
N CYS A 264 -10.29 -19.78 -0.90
CA CYS A 264 -10.89 -19.78 0.43
C CYS A 264 -12.42 -19.95 0.37
N HIS A 265 -13.08 -19.26 -0.59
CA HIS A 265 -14.53 -19.19 -0.63
C HIS A 265 -15.22 -20.46 -1.17
N MET A 266 -14.49 -21.47 -1.64
CA MET A 266 -15.07 -22.81 -1.78
C MET A 266 -15.49 -23.43 -0.44
N ALA A 267 -14.80 -23.07 0.66
CA ALA A 267 -15.08 -23.57 2.01
C ALA A 267 -15.79 -22.53 2.89
N ILE A 268 -15.57 -21.24 2.64
CA ILE A 268 -16.15 -20.12 3.40
C ILE A 268 -17.32 -19.57 2.59
N ASN A 269 -18.52 -20.09 2.88
CA ASN A 269 -19.75 -19.80 2.15
C ASN A 269 -20.69 -18.84 2.87
N GLU A 270 -20.40 -18.52 4.14
CA GLU A 270 -21.18 -17.61 4.99
C GLU A 270 -20.26 -16.61 5.70
N TYR A 271 -20.80 -15.44 5.98
CA TYR A 271 -20.14 -14.41 6.76
C TYR A 271 -20.74 -14.35 8.17
N ASN A 272 -19.95 -14.70 9.17
CA ASN A 272 -20.33 -14.73 10.57
C ASN A 272 -19.52 -13.72 11.42
N GLY A 273 -18.94 -12.69 10.79
CA GLY A 273 -18.14 -11.68 11.46
C GLY A 273 -18.94 -10.50 12.01
N ALA A 274 -18.24 -9.44 12.41
CA ALA A 274 -18.86 -8.19 12.83
C ALA A 274 -19.69 -7.57 11.70
N PRO A 275 -20.78 -6.82 12.01
CA PRO A 275 -21.61 -6.18 10.99
C PRO A 275 -20.79 -5.37 10.00
N LEU A 276 -21.04 -5.56 8.71
CA LEU A 276 -20.44 -4.78 7.65
C LEU A 276 -21.32 -3.56 7.39
N VAL A 277 -20.70 -2.37 7.40
CA VAL A 277 -21.42 -1.11 7.22
C VAL A 277 -20.67 -0.26 6.21
N ARG A 278 -21.38 0.31 5.24
CA ARG A 278 -20.85 1.29 4.28
C ARG A 278 -20.64 2.64 4.96
N GLU A 279 -19.87 3.53 4.36
CA GLU A 279 -19.66 4.89 4.90
C GLU A 279 -20.98 5.69 5.01
N ASN A 280 -21.96 5.40 4.17
CA ASN A 280 -23.31 6.03 4.23
C ASN A 280 -24.21 5.46 5.34
N GLY A 281 -23.74 4.45 6.10
CA GLY A 281 -24.48 3.80 7.18
C GLY A 281 -25.28 2.57 6.77
N ASP A 282 -25.31 2.20 5.49
CA ASP A 282 -26.04 1.02 5.03
C ASP A 282 -25.37 -0.27 5.53
N VAL A 283 -26.17 -1.19 6.06
CA VAL A 283 -25.70 -2.51 6.49
C VAL A 283 -25.59 -3.43 5.28
N VAL A 284 -24.46 -4.12 5.17
CA VAL A 284 -24.17 -5.06 4.08
C VAL A 284 -24.28 -6.49 4.58
N ASP A 285 -25.05 -7.30 3.89
CA ASP A 285 -25.08 -8.76 4.11
C ASP A 285 -23.87 -9.41 3.45
N GLY A 286 -22.84 -9.72 4.25
CA GLY A 286 -21.61 -10.34 3.76
C GLY A 286 -21.84 -11.72 3.12
N THR A 287 -22.82 -12.48 3.59
CA THR A 287 -23.18 -13.77 2.96
C THR A 287 -23.76 -13.57 1.57
N ALA A 288 -24.63 -12.56 1.39
CA ALA A 288 -25.15 -12.22 0.07
C ALA A 288 -24.03 -11.78 -0.89
N GLU A 289 -23.00 -11.06 -0.40
CA GLU A 289 -21.83 -10.68 -1.21
C GLU A 289 -21.00 -11.90 -1.62
N ILE A 290 -20.81 -12.89 -0.75
CA ILE A 290 -20.18 -14.19 -1.10
C ILE A 290 -21.00 -14.91 -2.19
N LYS A 291 -22.34 -14.89 -2.12
CA LYS A 291 -23.18 -15.47 -3.17
C LYS A 291 -23.07 -14.72 -4.52
N LYS A 292 -22.80 -13.41 -4.51
CA LYS A 292 -22.45 -12.69 -5.74
C LYS A 292 -21.13 -13.18 -6.32
N LEU A 293 -20.11 -13.41 -5.48
CA LEU A 293 -18.85 -14.01 -5.93
C LEU A 293 -19.09 -15.37 -6.61
N TYR A 294 -19.96 -16.22 -6.05
CA TYR A 294 -20.28 -17.53 -6.63
C TYR A 294 -20.89 -17.42 -8.03
N LYS A 295 -21.70 -16.39 -8.29
CA LYS A 295 -22.23 -16.14 -9.65
C LYS A 295 -21.10 -15.82 -10.64
N TYR A 296 -20.08 -15.04 -10.23
CA TYR A 296 -18.92 -14.80 -11.08
C TYR A 296 -18.02 -16.02 -11.22
N ALA A 297 -17.92 -16.84 -10.18
CA ALA A 297 -17.15 -18.07 -10.19
C ALA A 297 -17.80 -19.17 -11.02
N GLY A 298 -19.11 -19.09 -11.30
CA GLY A 298 -19.89 -20.21 -11.85
C GLY A 298 -19.90 -21.40 -10.86
N PHE A 299 -19.84 -21.10 -9.54
CA PHE A 299 -19.74 -22.10 -8.48
C PHE A 299 -21.12 -22.41 -7.87
N THR A 300 -21.38 -23.70 -7.68
CA THR A 300 -22.53 -24.18 -6.91
C THR A 300 -22.04 -24.96 -5.72
N GLU A 301 -22.54 -24.64 -4.54
CA GLU A 301 -22.15 -25.31 -3.29
C GLU A 301 -22.39 -26.82 -3.38
N GLY A 302 -21.44 -27.57 -2.85
CA GLY A 302 -21.49 -29.02 -2.87
C GLY A 302 -21.11 -29.68 -4.21
N GLN A 303 -20.80 -28.88 -5.24
CA GLN A 303 -20.31 -29.38 -6.51
C GLN A 303 -18.81 -29.08 -6.68
N PRO A 304 -18.06 -29.90 -7.41
CA PRO A 304 -16.70 -29.56 -7.81
C PRO A 304 -16.70 -28.25 -8.61
N TRP A 305 -15.78 -27.34 -8.28
CA TRP A 305 -15.65 -26.10 -9.02
C TRP A 305 -14.79 -26.28 -10.26
N ASP A 306 -15.28 -25.80 -11.40
CA ASP A 306 -14.53 -25.71 -12.66
C ASP A 306 -14.17 -24.24 -12.95
N PRO A 307 -12.87 -23.87 -12.85
CA PRO A 307 -12.42 -22.52 -13.15
C PRO A 307 -12.75 -22.02 -14.57
N ALA A 308 -13.00 -22.92 -15.52
CA ALA A 308 -13.35 -22.54 -16.89
C ALA A 308 -14.72 -21.83 -16.98
N ASN A 309 -15.58 -22.01 -15.99
CA ASN A 309 -16.90 -21.36 -15.91
C ASN A 309 -16.83 -19.96 -15.28
N ALA A 310 -15.68 -19.57 -14.74
CA ALA A 310 -15.53 -18.29 -14.05
C ALA A 310 -15.54 -17.13 -15.04
N LYS A 311 -16.24 -16.05 -14.67
CA LYS A 311 -16.28 -14.78 -15.37
C LYS A 311 -15.50 -13.73 -14.58
N PRO A 312 -14.79 -12.81 -15.23
CA PRO A 312 -14.10 -11.73 -14.53
C PRO A 312 -15.10 -10.81 -13.81
N ILE A 313 -14.72 -10.35 -12.62
CA ILE A 313 -15.46 -9.31 -11.92
C ILE A 313 -15.04 -7.96 -12.53
N GLU A 314 -16.02 -7.17 -12.96
CA GLU A 314 -15.79 -5.88 -13.61
C GLU A 314 -15.57 -4.78 -12.55
N TRP A 315 -14.42 -4.83 -11.86
CA TRP A 315 -14.06 -3.86 -10.85
C TRP A 315 -13.90 -2.46 -11.41
N LEU A 316 -14.50 -1.48 -10.76
CA LEU A 316 -14.29 -0.07 -11.07
C LEU A 316 -12.93 0.38 -10.53
N ARG A 317 -12.13 0.99 -11.40
CA ARG A 317 -10.80 1.46 -11.06
C ARG A 317 -10.87 2.69 -10.15
N ILE A 318 -10.25 2.60 -8.98
CA ILE A 318 -10.24 3.67 -7.97
C ILE A 318 -9.03 4.59 -8.16
N HIS A 319 -7.83 4.00 -8.23
CA HIS A 319 -6.58 4.75 -8.40
C HIS A 319 -6.25 4.86 -9.88
N ASN A 320 -6.22 6.07 -10.39
CA ASN A 320 -5.91 6.34 -11.78
C ASN A 320 -4.87 7.46 -11.91
N LEU A 321 -3.86 7.24 -12.74
CA LEU A 321 -2.92 8.26 -13.17
C LEU A 321 -3.23 8.63 -14.62
N PRO A 322 -2.97 9.89 -15.03
CA PRO A 322 -3.04 10.28 -16.43
C PRO A 322 -2.12 9.41 -17.30
N ASP A 323 -2.50 9.18 -18.55
CA ASP A 323 -1.79 8.26 -19.46
C ASP A 323 -0.34 8.67 -19.70
N HIS A 324 -0.03 9.95 -19.62
CA HIS A 324 1.33 10.49 -19.77
C HIS A 324 2.22 10.31 -18.52
N VAL A 325 1.72 9.66 -17.46
CA VAL A 325 2.48 9.41 -16.23
C VAL A 325 2.87 7.95 -16.13
N TYR A 326 4.18 7.72 -16.08
CA TYR A 326 4.73 6.40 -15.80
C TYR A 326 4.86 6.17 -14.30
N PHE A 327 4.30 5.07 -13.82
CA PHE A 327 4.47 4.59 -12.45
C PHE A 327 4.68 3.07 -12.45
N ASN A 328 5.63 2.62 -11.65
CA ASN A 328 5.96 1.20 -11.55
C ASN A 328 5.94 0.74 -10.09
N HIS A 329 4.98 -0.13 -9.75
CA HIS A 329 4.87 -0.67 -8.39
C HIS A 329 6.12 -1.43 -7.95
N ALA A 330 6.71 -2.26 -8.81
CA ALA A 330 7.88 -3.06 -8.44
C ALA A 330 9.08 -2.19 -8.02
N GLN A 331 9.27 -1.03 -8.66
CA GLN A 331 10.33 -0.10 -8.27
C GLN A 331 10.09 0.50 -6.88
N HIS A 332 8.85 0.79 -6.52
CA HIS A 332 8.49 1.37 -5.23
C HIS A 332 8.39 0.31 -4.12
N VAL A 333 7.68 -0.78 -4.38
CA VAL A 333 7.37 -1.79 -3.37
C VAL A 333 8.53 -2.78 -3.17
N ASN A 334 9.12 -3.27 -4.26
CA ASN A 334 10.19 -4.24 -4.19
C ASN A 334 11.55 -3.56 -4.00
N ALA A 335 11.96 -2.68 -4.91
CA ALA A 335 13.25 -2.02 -4.85
C ALA A 335 13.32 -0.94 -3.76
N GLY A 336 12.31 -0.09 -3.68
CA GLY A 336 12.24 1.00 -2.71
C GLY A 336 11.74 0.60 -1.32
N GLN A 337 11.14 -0.60 -1.18
CA GLN A 337 10.53 -1.11 0.05
C GLN A 337 9.51 -0.15 0.67
N VAL A 338 8.82 0.62 -0.17
CA VAL A 338 7.78 1.55 0.24
C VAL A 338 6.54 0.76 0.67
N ALA A 339 6.04 1.04 1.86
CA ALA A 339 4.84 0.38 2.37
C ALA A 339 3.59 0.81 1.57
N CYS A 340 2.68 -0.13 1.34
CA CYS A 340 1.43 0.11 0.58
C CYS A 340 0.63 1.29 1.15
N GLN A 341 0.61 1.41 2.48
CA GLN A 341 -0.15 2.42 3.21
C GLN A 341 0.32 3.85 2.93
N GLN A 342 1.56 4.06 2.50
CA GLN A 342 2.05 5.41 2.18
C GLN A 342 1.30 6.04 1.00
N CYS A 343 0.88 5.23 0.04
CA CYS A 343 0.14 5.69 -1.14
C CYS A 343 -1.35 5.43 -1.04
N HIS A 344 -1.75 4.30 -0.44
CA HIS A 344 -3.12 3.83 -0.39
C HIS A 344 -3.82 4.07 0.95
N GLY A 345 -3.12 4.64 1.95
CA GLY A 345 -3.66 4.80 3.29
C GLY A 345 -3.81 3.46 4.03
N GLU A 346 -4.54 3.47 5.11
CA GLU A 346 -4.75 2.28 5.93
C GLU A 346 -5.83 1.36 5.34
N ILE A 347 -5.54 0.80 4.16
CA ILE A 347 -6.43 -0.10 3.41
C ILE A 347 -7.03 -1.19 4.30
N GLN A 348 -6.23 -1.75 5.22
CA GLN A 348 -6.68 -2.77 6.17
C GLN A 348 -7.76 -2.29 7.15
N LYS A 349 -8.09 -1.00 7.16
CA LYS A 349 -9.19 -0.43 7.94
C LYS A 349 -10.35 0.04 7.05
N MET A 350 -10.26 -0.14 5.73
CA MET A 350 -11.29 0.28 4.79
C MET A 350 -12.25 -0.87 4.49
N GLY A 351 -13.53 -0.69 4.77
CA GLY A 351 -14.60 -1.57 4.31
C GLY A 351 -14.66 -1.54 2.79
N GLU A 352 -14.91 -0.38 2.23
CA GLU A 352 -14.79 -0.09 0.80
C GLU A 352 -13.58 0.80 0.56
N VAL A 353 -12.78 0.49 -0.45
CA VAL A 353 -11.56 1.24 -0.75
C VAL A 353 -11.91 2.57 -1.40
N LYS A 354 -11.25 3.62 -0.93
CA LYS A 354 -11.27 4.96 -1.55
C LYS A 354 -9.87 5.41 -1.92
N GLN A 355 -9.77 6.34 -2.84
CA GLN A 355 -8.49 6.95 -3.19
C GLN A 355 -8.00 7.84 -2.04
N PHE A 356 -6.97 7.40 -1.33
CA PHE A 356 -6.42 8.09 -0.17
C PHE A 356 -5.62 9.35 -0.55
N SER A 357 -4.69 9.23 -1.49
CA SER A 357 -3.83 10.33 -1.91
C SER A 357 -4.34 10.97 -3.19
N ASP A 358 -4.01 12.25 -3.40
CA ASP A 358 -4.40 12.98 -4.61
C ASP A 358 -3.60 12.55 -5.84
N LEU A 359 -2.50 11.84 -5.65
CA LEU A 359 -1.58 11.36 -6.70
C LEU A 359 -1.11 12.47 -7.63
N SER A 360 -1.04 13.72 -7.14
CA SER A 360 -0.55 14.84 -7.91
C SER A 360 0.96 14.78 -8.12
N MET A 361 1.46 15.49 -9.13
CA MET A 361 2.89 15.63 -9.37
C MET A 361 3.62 16.16 -8.11
N GLY A 362 3.05 17.18 -7.45
CA GLY A 362 3.62 17.73 -6.23
C GLY A 362 3.72 16.72 -5.09
N TRP A 363 2.72 15.85 -4.95
CA TRP A 363 2.73 14.79 -3.95
C TRP A 363 3.87 13.78 -4.21
N CYS A 364 4.02 13.33 -5.46
CA CYS A 364 5.11 12.42 -5.86
C CYS A 364 6.48 13.06 -5.65
N VAL A 365 6.67 14.30 -6.11
CA VAL A 365 7.94 15.05 -6.00
C VAL A 365 8.32 15.27 -4.54
N ASN A 366 7.36 15.61 -3.66
CA ASN A 366 7.63 15.77 -2.23
C ASN A 366 8.09 14.47 -1.57
N CYS A 367 7.49 13.34 -1.95
CA CYS A 367 7.94 12.03 -1.48
C CYS A 367 9.38 11.77 -1.92
N HIS A 368 9.72 11.96 -3.20
CA HIS A 368 11.07 11.74 -3.75
C HIS A 368 12.12 12.66 -3.14
N ARG A 369 11.77 13.86 -2.71
CA ARG A 369 12.67 14.79 -2.01
C ARG A 369 13.04 14.34 -0.62
N ASN A 370 12.11 13.69 0.06
CA ASN A 370 12.25 13.35 1.48
C ASN A 370 12.57 11.87 1.71
N THR A 371 12.34 11.00 0.73
CA THR A 371 12.56 9.56 0.87
C THR A 371 14.00 9.20 0.56
N GLU A 372 14.64 8.49 1.47
CA GLU A 372 15.98 7.93 1.28
C GLU A 372 15.94 6.73 0.35
N VAL A 373 16.98 6.60 -0.46
CA VAL A 373 17.15 5.46 -1.36
C VAL A 373 17.54 4.23 -0.58
N GLN A 374 16.81 3.14 -0.79
CA GLN A 374 17.16 1.83 -0.25
C GLN A 374 18.26 1.20 -1.11
N PHE A 375 19.51 1.27 -0.66
CA PHE A 375 20.65 0.67 -1.36
C PHE A 375 20.96 -0.76 -0.95
N LYS A 376 20.53 -1.17 0.24
CA LYS A 376 20.81 -2.51 0.75
C LYS A 376 19.99 -3.54 -0.04
N ASP A 377 20.69 -4.53 -0.57
CA ASP A 377 20.10 -5.66 -1.32
C ASP A 377 19.22 -5.22 -2.53
N ASN A 378 19.52 -4.06 -3.11
CA ASN A 378 18.76 -3.48 -4.20
C ASN A 378 19.54 -3.48 -5.51
N GLY A 379 19.27 -4.50 -6.35
CA GLY A 379 19.91 -4.63 -7.65
C GLY A 379 19.58 -3.53 -8.68
N PHE A 380 18.46 -2.80 -8.49
CA PHE A 380 18.11 -1.69 -9.37
C PHE A 380 19.08 -0.52 -9.29
N TYR A 381 19.73 -0.34 -8.15
CA TYR A 381 20.66 0.75 -7.91
C TYR A 381 22.14 0.33 -7.97
N SER A 382 22.44 -0.87 -8.46
CA SER A 382 23.83 -1.32 -8.68
C SER A 382 24.62 -0.39 -9.62
N ILE A 383 23.93 0.29 -10.54
CA ILE A 383 24.53 1.30 -11.42
C ILE A 383 25.04 2.55 -10.67
N TYR A 384 24.61 2.75 -9.42
CA TYR A 384 25.07 3.83 -8.56
C TYR A 384 26.25 3.42 -7.65
N GLU A 385 27.09 2.51 -8.10
CA GLU A 385 28.31 2.09 -7.39
C GLU A 385 29.17 3.27 -6.90
N LYS A 386 29.16 4.36 -7.65
CA LYS A 386 29.85 5.60 -7.25
C LYS A 386 29.29 6.14 -5.93
N PHE A 387 27.98 6.18 -5.76
CA PHE A 387 27.37 6.62 -4.49
C PHE A 387 27.68 5.67 -3.34
N HIS A 388 27.74 4.37 -3.61
CA HIS A 388 28.20 3.37 -2.64
C HIS A 388 29.69 3.59 -2.25
N ALA A 389 30.53 3.88 -3.22
CA ALA A 389 31.94 4.16 -2.99
C ALA A 389 32.13 5.48 -2.21
N ASP A 390 31.36 6.51 -2.55
CA ASP A 390 31.40 7.81 -1.88
C ASP A 390 30.87 7.73 -0.44
N LEU A 391 29.84 6.91 -0.16
CA LEU A 391 29.38 6.59 1.19
C LEU A 391 30.47 5.84 1.99
N LYS A 392 31.10 4.80 1.41
CA LYS A 392 32.17 4.03 2.06
C LYS A 392 33.41 4.87 2.34
N SER A 393 33.74 5.82 1.47
CA SER A 393 34.90 6.68 1.62
C SER A 393 34.65 7.89 2.55
N GLY A 394 33.43 8.04 3.08
CA GLY A 394 33.06 9.17 3.95
C GLY A 394 32.93 10.51 3.23
N LYS A 395 32.97 10.54 1.90
CA LYS A 395 32.72 11.75 1.12
C LYS A 395 31.28 12.24 1.22
N ILE A 396 30.35 11.31 1.43
CA ILE A 396 28.95 11.60 1.68
C ILE A 396 28.68 11.23 3.14
N ASP A 397 28.10 12.20 3.86
CA ASP A 397 27.70 12.01 5.26
C ASP A 397 26.63 10.91 5.33
N SER A 398 26.99 9.78 5.93
CA SER A 398 26.09 8.62 6.11
C SER A 398 24.92 8.91 7.05
N THR A 399 24.99 9.99 7.85
CA THR A 399 23.91 10.42 8.76
C THR A 399 22.82 11.20 8.01
N LYS A 400 23.14 11.73 6.82
CA LYS A 400 22.19 12.38 5.91
C LYS A 400 21.99 11.50 4.71
N GLY A 401 21.06 10.57 4.73
CA GLY A 401 20.77 9.63 3.67
C GLY A 401 20.72 10.25 2.27
N ILE A 402 20.95 9.44 1.26
CA ILE A 402 20.80 9.86 -0.14
C ILE A 402 19.34 9.77 -0.50
N THR A 403 18.69 10.91 -0.76
CA THR A 403 17.29 10.94 -1.18
C THR A 403 17.13 10.55 -2.65
N VAL A 404 15.92 10.12 -3.01
CA VAL A 404 15.56 9.77 -4.40
C VAL A 404 15.79 10.95 -5.36
N GLU A 405 15.57 12.19 -4.91
CA GLU A 405 15.89 13.40 -5.68
C GLU A 405 17.38 13.46 -6.06
N LYS A 406 18.29 13.16 -5.12
CA LYS A 406 19.74 13.20 -5.37
C LYS A 406 20.23 12.22 -6.43
N ILE A 407 19.49 11.15 -6.67
CA ILE A 407 19.78 10.17 -7.72
C ILE A 407 18.98 10.44 -9.01
N GLY A 408 18.38 11.63 -9.15
CA GLY A 408 17.62 12.04 -10.32
C GLY A 408 16.17 11.59 -10.36
N GLY A 409 15.60 11.13 -9.24
CA GLY A 409 14.21 10.65 -9.17
C GLY A 409 13.16 11.74 -9.33
N THR A 410 13.55 13.03 -9.40
CA THR A 410 12.66 14.16 -9.67
C THR A 410 12.81 14.72 -11.09
N GLU A 411 13.64 14.09 -11.94
CA GLU A 411 13.76 14.46 -13.35
C GLU A 411 12.47 14.15 -14.11
N CYS A 412 12.04 15.07 -14.97
CA CYS A 412 10.75 14.95 -15.67
C CYS A 412 10.57 13.63 -16.41
N GLN A 413 11.63 13.14 -17.09
CA GLN A 413 11.61 11.89 -17.86
C GLN A 413 11.49 10.62 -17.02
N LYS A 414 11.62 10.70 -15.71
CA LYS A 414 11.41 9.53 -14.82
C LYS A 414 9.94 9.22 -14.62
N CYS A 415 9.08 10.20 -14.76
CA CYS A 415 7.65 10.10 -14.56
C CYS A 415 6.82 10.40 -15.82
N HIS A 416 7.40 11.11 -16.80
CA HIS A 416 6.72 11.50 -18.04
C HIS A 416 7.48 10.99 -19.26
N TYR A 417 6.74 10.50 -20.28
CA TYR A 417 7.29 10.05 -21.56
C TYR A 417 6.49 10.59 -22.74
#